data_2c90c12c37fe8326e0b76838a9af27ee
#
_entry.id   2c90c12c37fe8326e0b76838a9af27ee
#
_cell.length_a   1.000
_cell.length_b   1.000
_cell.length_c   1.000
_cell.angle_alpha   90.00
_cell.angle_beta   90.00
_cell.angle_gamma   90.00
#
_symmetry.space_group_name_H-M   'P 1'
#
loop_
_entity.id
_entity.type
_entity.pdbx_description
1 polymer ?
#
loop_
_entity_poly.entity_id
_entity_poly.type
_entity_poly.pdbx_seq_one_letter_code
_entity_poly.pdbx_strand_id
1 'polypeptide(L)'
;MKKLYVNFTDKEKKLLKNILNNGKDKNIEIISHAKERMVEKHITSKDVSDALKDFTIIELHQRGWDTRILVRGKAKDRFGRNTCLSLSLVTFRVITTYKNSATDNHYTLHTENYEDINVVDLLEKLTK
;
A
#
# COMPACT_ATOMS: atom_id res chain seq x y z
N MET A 1 8.36 8.79 -8.71
CA MET A 1 9.29 7.67 -8.40
C MET A 1 8.51 6.49 -7.86
N LYS A 2 8.79 5.32 -8.35
CA LYS A 2 8.25 4.05 -7.86
C LYS A 2 9.38 3.06 -7.63
N LYS A 3 9.34 2.34 -6.53
CA LYS A 3 10.30 1.28 -6.22
C LYS A 3 9.57 0.03 -5.77
N LEU A 4 9.91 -1.12 -6.35
CA LEU A 4 9.38 -2.41 -5.94
C LEU A 4 9.93 -2.80 -4.56
N TYR A 5 9.07 -3.31 -3.69
CA TYR A 5 9.48 -3.72 -2.34
C TYR A 5 10.52 -4.84 -2.37
N VAL A 6 10.46 -5.73 -3.37
CA VAL A 6 11.43 -6.82 -3.51
C VAL A 6 12.86 -6.29 -3.71
N ASN A 7 13.01 -5.05 -4.16
CA ASN A 7 14.31 -4.39 -4.35
C ASN A 7 14.74 -3.54 -3.16
N PHE A 8 13.96 -3.52 -2.07
CA PHE A 8 14.33 -2.81 -0.86
C PHE A 8 15.52 -3.48 -0.17
N THR A 9 16.45 -2.66 0.30
CA THR A 9 17.51 -3.13 1.20
C THR A 9 16.93 -3.46 2.58
N ASP A 10 17.68 -4.19 3.39
CA ASP A 10 17.26 -4.52 4.76
C ASP A 10 17.03 -3.26 5.60
N LYS A 11 17.85 -2.24 5.41
CA LYS A 11 17.68 -0.95 6.10
C LYS A 11 16.39 -0.26 5.69
N GLU A 12 16.08 -0.26 4.41
CA GLU A 12 14.84 0.31 3.88
C GLU A 12 13.61 -0.43 4.42
N LYS A 13 13.65 -1.75 4.46
CA LYS A 13 12.58 -2.58 5.02
C LYS A 13 12.35 -2.28 6.50
N LYS A 14 13.43 -2.12 7.26
CA LYS A 14 13.37 -1.83 8.68
C LYS A 14 12.74 -0.45 8.94
N LEU A 15 13.16 0.55 8.17
CA LEU A 15 12.60 1.90 8.28
C LEU A 15 11.12 1.92 7.96
N LEU A 16 10.70 1.24 6.89
CA LEU A 16 9.29 1.15 6.51
C LEU A 16 8.48 0.44 7.60
N LYS A 17 9.01 -0.65 8.16
CA LYS A 17 8.36 -1.36 9.26
C LYS A 17 8.15 -0.46 10.47
N ASN A 18 9.14 0.37 10.81
CA ASN A 18 9.03 1.31 11.91
C ASN A 18 7.94 2.37 11.66
N ILE A 19 7.87 2.88 10.44
CA ILE A 19 6.81 3.83 10.05
C ILE A 19 5.44 3.20 10.22
N LEU A 20 5.25 1.99 9.73
CA LEU A 20 3.98 1.28 9.83
C LEU A 20 3.61 0.97 11.28
N ASN A 21 4.57 0.57 12.09
CA ASN A 21 4.34 0.31 13.52
C ASN A 21 3.94 1.58 14.27
N ASN A 22 4.56 2.72 13.96
CA ASN A 22 4.19 4.00 14.56
C ASN A 22 2.81 4.47 14.12
N GLY A 23 2.37 4.05 12.95
CA GLY A 23 1.05 4.39 12.41
C GLY A 23 -0.09 3.49 12.90
N LYS A 24 0.20 2.40 13.60
CA LYS A 24 -0.82 1.43 14.05
C LYS A 24 -1.91 2.04 14.92
N ASP A 25 -1.55 2.99 15.76
CA ASP A 25 -2.47 3.63 16.71
C ASP A 25 -3.25 4.77 16.08
N LYS A 26 -2.98 5.09 14.82
CA LYS A 26 -3.73 6.11 14.10
C LYS A 26 -4.98 5.50 13.49
N ASN A 27 -6.09 6.22 13.59
CA ASN A 27 -7.30 5.83 12.87
C ASN A 27 -7.04 5.99 11.37
N ILE A 28 -7.01 4.88 10.67
CA ILE A 28 -6.82 4.89 9.22
C ILE A 28 -8.14 5.24 8.58
N GLU A 29 -8.19 6.41 7.93
CA GLU A 29 -9.36 6.87 7.22
C GLU A 29 -9.32 6.42 5.76
N ILE A 30 -10.49 6.21 5.20
CA ILE A 30 -10.66 5.93 3.78
C ILE A 30 -11.16 7.22 3.14
N ILE A 31 -10.40 7.78 2.19
CA ILE A 31 -10.81 9.04 1.54
C ILE A 31 -12.05 8.82 0.67
N SER A 32 -12.77 9.90 0.37
CA SER A 32 -14.04 9.85 -0.38
C SER A 32 -13.90 9.14 -1.72
N HIS A 33 -12.84 9.42 -2.47
CA HIS A 33 -12.60 8.77 -3.76
C HIS A 33 -12.45 7.25 -3.61
N ALA A 34 -11.74 6.80 -2.56
CA ALA A 34 -11.59 5.37 -2.29
C ALA A 34 -12.93 4.74 -1.90
N LYS A 35 -13.76 5.45 -1.12
CA LYS A 35 -15.12 4.97 -0.79
C LYS A 35 -15.98 4.79 -2.03
N GLU A 36 -15.90 5.71 -2.98
CA GLU A 36 -16.60 5.59 -4.25
C GLU A 36 -16.15 4.36 -5.02
N ARG A 37 -14.85 4.11 -5.08
CA ARG A 37 -14.28 2.93 -5.71
C ARG A 37 -14.76 1.64 -5.03
N MET A 38 -14.85 1.64 -3.71
CA MET A 38 -15.36 0.49 -2.96
C MET A 38 -16.78 0.14 -3.37
N VAL A 39 -17.64 1.14 -3.52
CA VAL A 39 -19.02 0.92 -3.97
C VAL A 39 -19.04 0.34 -5.38
N GLU A 40 -18.31 0.94 -6.30
CA GLU A 40 -18.24 0.49 -7.70
C GLU A 40 -17.71 -0.92 -7.84
N LYS A 41 -16.75 -1.31 -7.02
CA LYS A 41 -16.04 -2.59 -7.10
C LYS A 41 -16.56 -3.64 -6.11
N HIS A 42 -17.61 -3.33 -5.36
CA HIS A 42 -18.15 -4.22 -4.33
C HIS A 42 -17.12 -4.64 -3.28
N ILE A 43 -16.30 -3.70 -2.84
CA ILE A 43 -15.32 -3.90 -1.77
C ILE A 43 -15.95 -3.42 -0.47
N THR A 44 -15.96 -4.29 0.54
CA THR A 44 -16.57 -3.96 1.83
C THR A 44 -15.56 -3.33 2.79
N SER A 45 -16.06 -2.68 3.85
CA SER A 45 -15.21 -2.18 4.94
C SER A 45 -14.44 -3.32 5.61
N LYS A 46 -15.04 -4.50 5.68
CA LYS A 46 -14.37 -5.70 6.22
C LYS A 46 -13.19 -6.11 5.33
N ASP A 47 -13.36 -6.07 4.01
CA ASP A 47 -12.27 -6.39 3.08
C ASP A 47 -11.06 -5.48 3.33
N VAL A 48 -11.29 -4.18 3.47
CA VAL A 48 -10.23 -3.20 3.73
C VAL A 48 -9.61 -3.43 5.11
N SER A 49 -10.41 -3.64 6.13
CA SER A 49 -9.94 -3.92 7.48
C SER A 49 -9.07 -5.17 7.54
N ASP A 50 -9.49 -6.25 6.89
CA ASP A 50 -8.73 -7.50 6.83
C ASP A 50 -7.41 -7.29 6.10
N ALA A 51 -7.41 -6.53 5.00
CA ALA A 51 -6.19 -6.22 4.26
C ALA A 51 -5.20 -5.42 5.11
N LEU A 52 -5.68 -4.47 5.93
CA LEU A 52 -4.81 -3.67 6.80
C LEU A 52 -4.23 -4.47 7.97
N LYS A 53 -4.85 -5.57 8.33
CA LYS A 53 -4.34 -6.43 9.43
C LYS A 53 -3.21 -7.35 8.99
N ASP A 54 -3.24 -7.82 7.75
CA ASP A 54 -2.25 -8.77 7.26
C ASP A 54 -2.10 -8.60 5.74
N PHE A 55 -0.94 -8.11 5.34
CA PHE A 55 -0.70 -7.77 3.94
C PHE A 55 0.74 -8.01 3.52
N THR A 56 0.93 -8.04 2.21
CA THR A 56 2.24 -8.02 1.55
C THR A 56 2.43 -6.65 0.93
N ILE A 57 3.60 -6.05 1.12
CA ILE A 57 3.94 -4.76 0.50
C ILE A 57 4.43 -5.04 -0.92
N ILE A 58 3.90 -4.32 -1.89
CA ILE A 58 4.24 -4.48 -3.30
C ILE A 58 5.25 -3.44 -3.75
N GLU A 59 4.97 -2.17 -3.47
CA GLU A 59 5.78 -1.06 -3.96
C GLU A 59 5.63 0.18 -3.09
N LEU A 60 6.60 1.08 -3.24
CA LEU A 60 6.56 2.43 -2.70
C LEU A 60 6.47 3.40 -3.87
N HIS A 61 5.61 4.39 -3.75
CA HIS A 61 5.39 5.41 -4.76
C HIS A 61 5.48 6.80 -4.13
N GLN A 62 6.46 7.58 -4.55
CA GLN A 62 6.59 8.99 -4.20
C GLN A 62 5.92 9.81 -5.30
N ARG A 63 4.91 10.57 -4.94
CA ARG A 63 4.16 11.42 -5.85
C ARG A 63 4.00 12.81 -5.24
N GLY A 64 4.76 13.78 -5.74
CA GLY A 64 4.79 15.11 -5.15
C GLY A 64 5.22 15.07 -3.70
N TRP A 65 4.41 15.62 -2.79
CA TRP A 65 4.66 15.63 -1.35
C TRP A 65 4.28 14.32 -0.66
N ASP A 66 3.54 13.44 -1.35
CA ASP A 66 2.97 12.24 -0.74
C ASP A 66 3.81 11.01 -1.03
N THR A 67 4.00 10.20 -0.01
CA THR A 67 4.66 8.90 -0.11
C THR A 67 3.63 7.83 0.20
N ARG A 68 3.40 6.92 -0.75
CA ARG A 68 2.40 5.87 -0.66
C ARG A 68 3.02 4.51 -0.79
N ILE A 69 2.41 3.52 -0.13
CA ILE A 69 2.72 2.11 -0.39
C ILE A 69 1.49 1.44 -0.98
N LEU A 70 1.73 0.53 -1.91
CA LEU A 70 0.72 -0.39 -2.41
C LEU A 70 0.86 -1.67 -1.64
N VAL A 71 -0.22 -2.12 -1.02
CA VAL A 71 -0.25 -3.37 -0.27
C VAL A 71 -1.33 -4.29 -0.82
N ARG A 72 -1.10 -5.59 -0.65
CA ARG A 72 -2.02 -6.65 -1.03
C ARG A 72 -2.39 -7.43 0.21
N GLY A 73 -3.65 -7.40 0.60
CA GLY A 73 -4.16 -8.18 1.71
C GLY A 73 -3.99 -9.67 1.45
N LYS A 74 -3.64 -10.44 2.47
CA LYS A 74 -3.45 -11.89 2.34
C LYS A 74 -4.76 -12.66 2.32
N ALA A 75 -5.81 -12.11 2.93
CA ALA A 75 -7.15 -12.72 2.89
C ALA A 75 -7.71 -12.67 1.47
N LYS A 76 -8.40 -13.74 1.11
CA LYS A 76 -9.06 -13.85 -0.20
C LYS A 76 -10.57 -13.88 -0.02
N ASP A 77 -11.29 -13.27 -0.98
CA ASP A 77 -12.74 -13.39 -1.02
C ASP A 77 -13.15 -14.75 -1.59
N ARG A 78 -14.46 -14.99 -1.68
CA ARG A 78 -15.01 -16.26 -2.19
C ARG A 78 -14.64 -16.54 -3.66
N PHE A 79 -14.19 -15.52 -4.39
CA PHE A 79 -13.75 -15.67 -5.78
C PHE A 79 -12.22 -15.82 -5.89
N GLY A 80 -11.53 -15.95 -4.76
CA GLY A 80 -10.07 -16.10 -4.73
C GLY A 80 -9.32 -14.81 -4.98
N ARG A 81 -9.96 -13.65 -4.79
CA ARG A 81 -9.34 -12.34 -5.02
C ARG A 81 -8.87 -11.71 -3.73
N ASN A 82 -7.73 -11.04 -3.81
CA ASN A 82 -7.17 -10.27 -2.71
C ASN A 82 -7.62 -8.81 -2.79
N THR A 83 -7.75 -8.15 -1.65
CA THR A 83 -7.98 -6.71 -1.59
C THR A 83 -6.65 -6.00 -1.58
N CYS A 84 -6.43 -5.13 -2.57
CA CYS A 84 -5.25 -4.28 -2.66
C CYS A 84 -5.65 -2.86 -2.32
N LEU A 85 -4.73 -2.12 -1.71
CA LEU A 85 -4.96 -0.72 -1.41
C LEU A 85 -3.67 0.07 -1.42
N SER A 86 -3.81 1.36 -1.70
CA SER A 86 -2.73 2.33 -1.61
C SER A 86 -2.90 3.13 -0.33
N LEU A 87 -1.87 3.11 0.52
CA LEU A 87 -1.87 3.78 1.82
C LEU A 87 -0.85 4.91 1.81
N SER A 88 -1.29 6.12 2.16
CA SER A 88 -0.37 7.24 2.37
C SER A 88 0.42 7.04 3.66
N LEU A 89 1.73 7.13 3.58
CA LEU A 89 2.61 7.10 4.76
C LEU A 89 2.68 8.46 5.45
N VAL A 90 2.21 9.53 4.82
CA VAL A 90 2.17 10.88 5.38
C VAL A 90 0.92 11.08 6.20
N THR A 91 -0.25 10.76 5.64
CA THR A 91 -1.56 10.99 6.28
C THR A 91 -2.16 9.74 6.92
N PHE A 92 -1.64 8.57 6.61
CA PHE A 92 -2.21 7.27 6.99
C PHE A 92 -3.66 7.12 6.55
N ARG A 93 -3.95 7.55 5.31
CA ARG A 93 -5.26 7.39 4.68
C ARG A 93 -5.18 6.40 3.53
N VAL A 94 -6.25 5.63 3.36
CA VAL A 94 -6.42 4.76 2.19
C VAL A 94 -6.82 5.65 1.02
N ILE A 95 -5.97 5.68 -0.01
CA ILE A 95 -6.11 6.55 -1.18
C ILE A 95 -6.92 5.87 -2.27
N THR A 96 -6.68 4.58 -2.48
CA THR A 96 -7.44 3.78 -3.45
C THR A 96 -7.46 2.33 -3.02
N THR A 97 -8.43 1.59 -3.54
CA THR A 97 -8.56 0.16 -3.27
C THR A 97 -9.12 -0.55 -4.49
N TYR A 98 -8.70 -1.80 -4.71
CA TYR A 98 -9.17 -2.63 -5.80
C TYR A 98 -9.02 -4.11 -5.47
N LYS A 99 -9.71 -4.96 -6.20
CA LYS A 99 -9.59 -6.42 -6.09
C LYS A 99 -8.58 -6.94 -7.11
N ASN A 100 -7.86 -7.98 -6.72
CA ASN A 100 -6.83 -8.58 -7.54
C ASN A 100 -6.90 -10.10 -7.43
N SER A 101 -6.91 -10.80 -8.57
CA SER A 101 -6.92 -12.26 -8.55
C SER A 101 -5.53 -12.80 -8.19
N ALA A 102 -5.51 -14.00 -7.59
CA ALA A 102 -4.25 -14.62 -7.16
C ALA A 102 -3.32 -14.96 -8.34
N THR A 103 -3.88 -15.11 -9.54
CA THR A 103 -3.12 -15.42 -10.75
C THR A 103 -2.60 -14.18 -11.46
N ASP A 104 -3.11 -13.00 -11.08
CA ASP A 104 -2.64 -11.75 -11.64
C ASP A 104 -1.33 -11.35 -11.00
N ASN A 105 -0.31 -11.23 -11.81
CA ASN A 105 1.01 -10.84 -11.37
C ASN A 105 1.05 -9.31 -11.30
N HIS A 106 0.47 -8.74 -10.24
CA HIS A 106 0.30 -7.31 -10.14
C HIS A 106 1.41 -6.61 -9.40
N TYR A 107 2.39 -6.43 -10.14
CA TYR A 107 3.10 -5.16 -10.09
C TYR A 107 2.19 -4.18 -10.85
N THR A 108 2.15 -2.94 -10.47
CA THR A 108 1.26 -1.96 -11.09
C THR A 108 1.33 -1.94 -12.60
N LEU A 109 0.34 -1.32 -13.23
CA LEU A 109 0.16 -1.25 -14.67
C LEU A 109 1.34 -0.61 -15.43
N HIS A 110 2.32 -0.02 -14.74
CA HIS A 110 3.44 0.71 -15.35
C HIS A 110 4.77 0.25 -14.78
N THR A 111 5.15 -1.01 -15.05
CA THR A 111 6.41 -1.58 -14.57
C THR A 111 7.64 -0.85 -15.11
N GLU A 112 7.52 -0.23 -16.28
CA GLU A 112 8.58 0.56 -16.90
C GLU A 112 8.98 1.79 -16.10
N ASN A 113 8.15 2.21 -15.15
CA ASN A 113 8.40 3.38 -14.30
C ASN A 113 9.10 3.05 -12.98
N TYR A 114 9.41 1.78 -12.74
CA TYR A 114 10.11 1.41 -11.51
C TYR A 114 11.58 1.80 -11.58
N GLU A 115 12.06 2.33 -10.47
CA GLU A 115 13.45 2.75 -10.30
C GLU A 115 14.05 2.01 -9.10
N ASP A 116 15.29 1.55 -9.23
CA ASP A 116 16.01 0.91 -8.13
C ASP A 116 16.93 1.94 -7.46
N ILE A 117 16.32 2.92 -6.83
CA ILE A 117 17.02 3.99 -6.14
C ILE A 117 17.00 3.77 -4.63
N ASN A 118 17.92 4.42 -3.91
CA ASN A 118 17.94 4.38 -2.46
C ASN A 118 16.86 5.31 -1.90
N VAL A 119 15.96 4.78 -1.07
CA VAL A 119 14.86 5.54 -0.46
C VAL A 119 15.06 5.75 1.05
N VAL A 120 16.25 5.48 1.58
CA VAL A 120 16.55 5.63 3.02
C VAL A 120 16.24 7.06 3.50
N ASP A 121 16.74 8.07 2.78
CA ASP A 121 16.51 9.46 3.16
C ASP A 121 15.03 9.83 3.19
N LEU A 122 14.29 9.37 2.20
CA LEU A 122 12.85 9.59 2.12
C LEU A 122 12.13 8.96 3.33
N LEU A 123 12.46 7.72 3.65
CA LEU A 123 11.85 7.00 4.76
C LEU A 123 12.26 7.60 6.12
N GLU A 124 13.50 8.04 6.27
CA GLU A 124 13.97 8.69 7.50
C GLU A 124 13.19 9.98 7.78
N LYS A 125 12.86 10.76 6.77
CA LYS A 125 12.04 11.96 6.92
C LYS A 125 10.65 11.65 7.48
N LEU A 126 10.10 10.50 7.13
CA LEU A 126 8.78 10.07 7.58
C LEU A 126 8.77 9.52 9.00
N THR A 127 9.93 9.19 9.57
CA THR A 127 10.05 8.68 10.94
C THR A 127 10.15 9.78 11.98
N LYS A 128 10.28 11.02 11.58
CA LYS A 128 10.44 12.16 12.50
C LYS A 128 9.12 12.79 12.89
#